data_cc39c2d64d9e41a846b48756c62b6331
#
_entry.id   cc39c2d64d9e41a846b48756c62b6331
#
_cell.length_a   1.000
_cell.length_b   1.000
_cell.length_c   1.000
_cell.angle_alpha   90.00
_cell.angle_beta   90.00
_cell.angle_gamma   90.00
#
_symmetry.space_group_name_H-M   'P 1'
#
loop_
_entity.id
_entity.type
_entity.pdbx_description
1 polymer ?
#
loop_
_entity_poly.entity_id
_entity_poly.type
_entity_poly.pdbx_seq_one_letter_code
_entity_poly.pdbx_strand_id
1 'polypeptide(L)'
;MGRMLTEARQRVQDALQWLWQQEGTPGQRARGLAAGIFCGCFPIFGFQTLLGIALASVVRGNHLLAAAGTWISNPFTYVPLYWFNFRVGSLVLGPGRPWPGFDAVRQEGFSDVGWSVLTRLLLGSTITGAVCAALGWWLSVRWLQRAGS
;
A
#
# COMPACT_ATOMS: atom_id res chain seq x y z
N MET A 1 -7.75 -7.35 30.47
CA MET A 1 -6.88 -7.00 29.34
C MET A 1 -6.64 -8.17 28.38
N GLY A 2 -6.37 -9.39 28.85
CA GLY A 2 -6.16 -10.56 27.99
C GLY A 2 -7.34 -10.94 27.09
N ARG A 3 -8.59 -10.86 27.56
CA ARG A 3 -9.79 -11.18 26.75
C ARG A 3 -9.99 -10.23 25.59
N MET A 4 -9.80 -8.91 25.80
CA MET A 4 -9.95 -7.93 24.72
C MET A 4 -8.92 -8.11 23.61
N LEU A 5 -7.68 -8.46 23.96
CA LEU A 5 -6.62 -8.74 22.98
C LEU A 5 -6.91 -10.03 22.20
N THR A 6 -7.46 -11.04 22.84
CA THR A 6 -7.82 -12.31 22.18
C THR A 6 -8.99 -12.11 21.21
N GLU A 7 -10.02 -11.37 21.63
CA GLU A 7 -11.17 -11.03 20.79
C GLU A 7 -10.77 -10.15 19.60
N ALA A 8 -9.91 -9.15 19.80
CA ALA A 8 -9.39 -8.32 18.73
C ALA A 8 -8.58 -9.15 17.71
N ARG A 9 -7.74 -10.06 18.20
CA ARG A 9 -6.97 -10.98 17.37
C ARG A 9 -7.86 -11.91 16.57
N GLN A 10 -8.91 -12.47 17.19
CA GLN A 10 -9.89 -13.30 16.50
C GLN A 10 -10.62 -12.54 15.41
N ARG A 11 -11.12 -11.33 15.69
CA ARG A 11 -11.80 -10.50 14.68
C ARG A 11 -10.90 -10.17 13.49
N VAL A 12 -9.63 -9.89 13.73
CA VAL A 12 -8.65 -9.66 12.65
C VAL A 12 -8.42 -10.93 11.85
N GLN A 13 -8.29 -12.09 12.51
CA GLN A 13 -8.13 -13.38 11.83
C GLN A 13 -9.36 -13.73 10.99
N ASP A 14 -10.56 -13.54 11.54
CA ASP A 14 -11.82 -13.80 10.84
C ASP A 14 -11.98 -12.86 9.63
N ALA A 15 -11.64 -11.59 9.78
CA ALA A 15 -11.67 -10.63 8.68
C ALA A 15 -10.65 -10.97 7.58
N LEU A 16 -9.44 -11.41 7.97
CA LEU A 16 -8.44 -11.86 7.02
C LEU A 16 -8.87 -13.14 6.29
N GLN A 17 -9.45 -14.11 7.02
CA GLN A 17 -9.97 -15.33 6.42
C GLN A 17 -11.12 -15.01 5.45
N TRP A 18 -12.04 -14.10 5.85
CA TRP A 18 -13.13 -13.66 4.99
C TRP A 18 -12.62 -13.00 3.71
N LEU A 19 -11.61 -12.13 3.80
CA LEU A 19 -10.97 -11.52 2.63
C LEU A 19 -10.34 -12.56 1.70
N TRP A 20 -9.73 -13.59 2.27
CA TRP A 20 -9.09 -14.66 1.50
C TRP A 20 -10.07 -15.67 0.91
N GLN A 21 -11.28 -15.74 1.44
CA GLN A 21 -12.38 -16.58 0.92
C GLN A 21 -13.18 -15.91 -0.20
N GLN A 22 -12.82 -14.67 -0.59
CA GLN A 22 -13.51 -13.95 -1.66
C GLN A 22 -13.47 -14.73 -2.98
N GLU A 23 -14.49 -14.51 -3.79
CA GLU A 23 -14.62 -15.16 -5.11
C GLU A 23 -13.40 -14.86 -5.99
N GLY A 24 -13.04 -15.83 -6.80
CA GLY A 24 -11.95 -15.75 -7.74
C GLY A 24 -10.85 -16.77 -7.51
N THR A 25 -10.01 -16.95 -8.51
CA THR A 25 -8.85 -17.83 -8.44
C THR A 25 -7.78 -17.27 -7.48
N PRO A 26 -6.89 -18.12 -6.93
CA PRO A 26 -5.75 -17.66 -6.14
C PRO A 26 -4.93 -16.56 -6.84
N GLY A 27 -4.75 -16.69 -8.15
CA GLY A 27 -4.05 -15.68 -8.96
C GLY A 27 -4.79 -14.35 -9.04
N GLN A 28 -6.11 -14.35 -9.14
CA GLN A 28 -6.92 -13.12 -9.15
C GLN A 28 -6.86 -12.41 -7.80
N ARG A 29 -6.90 -13.15 -6.70
CA ARG A 29 -6.75 -12.58 -5.35
C ARG A 29 -5.38 -11.97 -5.14
N ALA A 30 -4.32 -12.68 -5.52
CA ALA A 30 -2.95 -12.18 -5.41
C ALA A 30 -2.72 -10.92 -6.25
N ARG A 31 -3.24 -10.87 -7.49
CA ARG A 31 -3.13 -9.69 -8.35
C ARG A 31 -3.92 -8.50 -7.80
N GLY A 32 -5.11 -8.74 -7.28
CA GLY A 32 -5.91 -7.69 -6.64
C GLY A 32 -5.18 -7.08 -5.45
N LEU A 33 -4.68 -7.91 -4.54
CA LEU A 33 -3.91 -7.45 -3.38
C LEU A 33 -2.66 -6.66 -3.81
N ALA A 34 -1.90 -7.17 -4.78
CA ALA A 34 -0.70 -6.50 -5.28
C ALA A 34 -1.02 -5.13 -5.90
N ALA A 35 -2.10 -5.03 -6.69
CA ALA A 35 -2.56 -3.76 -7.25
C ALA A 35 -2.92 -2.74 -6.15
N GLY A 36 -3.61 -3.18 -5.11
CA GLY A 36 -3.95 -2.36 -3.97
C GLY A 36 -2.71 -1.88 -3.19
N ILE A 37 -1.79 -2.78 -2.88
CA ILE A 37 -0.53 -2.45 -2.20
C ILE A 37 0.27 -1.42 -3.01
N PHE A 38 0.39 -1.63 -4.32
CA PHE A 38 1.10 -0.70 -5.19
C PHE A 38 0.49 0.71 -5.13
N CYS A 39 -0.81 0.84 -5.35
CA CYS A 39 -1.50 2.13 -5.30
C CYS A 39 -1.50 2.75 -3.91
N GLY A 40 -1.56 1.92 -2.85
CA GLY A 40 -1.52 2.36 -1.47
C GLY A 40 -0.19 3.00 -1.05
N CYS A 41 0.90 2.74 -1.76
CA CYS A 41 2.19 3.37 -1.50
C CYS A 41 2.29 4.82 -2.00
N PHE A 42 1.35 5.27 -2.84
CA PHE A 42 1.36 6.63 -3.38
C PHE A 42 0.66 7.63 -2.45
N PRO A 43 1.16 8.87 -2.36
CA PRO A 43 0.59 9.91 -1.50
C PRO A 43 -0.65 10.57 -2.12
N ILE A 44 -1.61 9.77 -2.55
CA ILE A 44 -2.84 10.20 -3.21
C ILE A 44 -4.01 9.89 -2.28
N PHE A 45 -4.17 10.70 -1.24
CA PHE A 45 -5.17 10.50 -0.20
C PHE A 45 -6.59 10.43 -0.76
N GLY A 46 -7.32 9.36 -0.40
CA GLY A 46 -8.68 9.12 -0.82
C GLY A 46 -8.85 8.53 -2.22
N PHE A 47 -7.95 8.81 -3.16
CA PHE A 47 -7.99 8.27 -4.52
C PHE A 47 -7.23 6.96 -4.68
N GLN A 48 -6.38 6.60 -3.75
CA GLN A 48 -5.57 5.37 -3.83
C GLN A 48 -6.41 4.11 -3.90
N THR A 49 -7.54 4.05 -3.18
CA THR A 49 -8.46 2.91 -3.22
C THR A 49 -9.13 2.80 -4.58
N LEU A 50 -9.59 3.91 -5.14
CA LEU A 50 -10.18 3.96 -6.47
C LEU A 50 -9.18 3.54 -7.54
N LEU A 51 -7.95 4.05 -7.47
CA LEU A 51 -6.87 3.67 -8.39
C LEU A 51 -6.46 2.19 -8.22
N GLY A 52 -6.44 1.68 -6.97
CA GLY A 52 -6.18 0.28 -6.69
C GLY A 52 -7.21 -0.65 -7.31
N ILE A 53 -8.50 -0.29 -7.21
CA ILE A 53 -9.60 -1.02 -7.85
C ILE A 53 -9.50 -0.93 -9.38
N ALA A 54 -9.22 0.25 -9.93
CA ALA A 54 -9.04 0.44 -11.38
C ALA A 54 -7.86 -0.39 -11.90
N LEU A 55 -6.73 -0.38 -11.22
CA LEU A 55 -5.58 -1.20 -11.58
C LEU A 55 -5.89 -2.70 -11.47
N ALA A 56 -6.63 -3.12 -10.43
CA ALA A 56 -7.09 -4.49 -10.28
C ALA A 56 -7.97 -4.92 -11.47
N SER A 57 -8.81 -4.02 -11.99
CA SER A 57 -9.60 -4.29 -13.20
C SER A 57 -8.70 -4.56 -14.40
N VAL A 58 -7.64 -3.78 -14.59
CA VAL A 58 -6.68 -3.95 -15.70
C VAL A 58 -5.93 -5.27 -15.60
N VAL A 59 -5.46 -5.63 -14.41
CA VAL A 59 -4.72 -6.88 -14.17
C VAL A 59 -5.63 -8.09 -13.92
N ARG A 60 -6.94 -7.92 -14.04
CA ARG A 60 -7.95 -8.95 -13.75
C ARG A 60 -7.80 -9.54 -12.34
N GLY A 61 -7.58 -8.66 -11.37
CA GLY A 61 -7.48 -8.99 -9.96
C GLY A 61 -8.81 -8.79 -9.21
N ASN A 62 -8.87 -9.29 -7.98
CA ASN A 62 -10.03 -9.11 -7.11
C ASN A 62 -10.09 -7.67 -6.59
N HIS A 63 -11.20 -6.97 -6.81
CA HIS A 63 -11.38 -5.56 -6.45
C HIS A 63 -11.43 -5.33 -4.93
N LEU A 64 -12.02 -6.25 -4.18
CA LEU A 64 -12.11 -6.13 -2.72
C LEU A 64 -10.73 -6.26 -2.08
N LEU A 65 -9.92 -7.20 -2.56
CA LEU A 65 -8.53 -7.36 -2.10
C LEU A 65 -7.65 -6.18 -2.53
N ALA A 66 -7.94 -5.57 -3.67
CA ALA A 66 -7.28 -4.32 -4.06
C ALA A 66 -7.62 -3.18 -3.08
N ALA A 67 -8.89 -3.00 -2.75
CA ALA A 67 -9.30 -2.01 -1.75
C ALA A 67 -8.63 -2.27 -0.39
N ALA A 68 -8.60 -3.53 0.06
CA ALA A 68 -7.90 -3.92 1.29
C ALA A 68 -6.39 -3.67 1.22
N GLY A 69 -5.77 -3.93 0.09
CA GLY A 69 -4.33 -3.70 -0.13
C GLY A 69 -3.91 -2.24 -0.03
N THR A 70 -4.79 -1.30 -0.37
CA THR A 70 -4.51 0.14 -0.23
C THR A 70 -4.37 0.59 1.22
N TRP A 71 -4.82 -0.21 2.18
CA TRP A 71 -4.68 0.06 3.61
C TRP A 71 -3.25 -0.08 4.15
N ILE A 72 -2.28 -0.41 3.31
CA ILE A 72 -0.86 -0.32 3.66
C ILE A 72 -0.50 1.11 4.12
N SER A 73 -1.15 2.12 3.56
CA SER A 73 -1.11 3.49 4.05
C SER A 73 -2.40 3.82 4.80
N ASN A 74 -2.38 3.69 6.09
CA ASN A 74 -3.43 4.08 7.01
C ASN A 74 -2.95 5.24 7.89
N PRO A 75 -3.84 5.87 8.70
CA PRO A 75 -3.44 7.02 9.54
C PRO A 75 -2.22 6.79 10.46
N PHE A 76 -1.88 5.53 10.75
CA PHE A 76 -0.73 5.18 11.59
C PHE A 76 0.56 4.95 10.80
N THR A 77 0.45 4.56 9.52
CA THR A 77 1.58 4.12 8.70
C THR A 77 1.97 5.11 7.62
N TYR A 78 1.11 6.05 7.23
CA TYR A 78 1.42 6.93 6.10
C TYR A 78 2.61 7.86 6.37
N VAL A 79 2.81 8.33 7.60
CA VAL A 79 3.97 9.18 7.96
C VAL A 79 5.29 8.45 7.74
N PRO A 80 5.55 7.27 8.36
CA PRO A 80 6.78 6.54 8.15
C PRO A 80 6.91 6.01 6.72
N LEU A 81 5.81 5.61 6.07
CA LEU A 81 5.81 5.11 4.70
C LEU A 81 6.27 6.18 3.71
N TYR A 82 5.70 7.38 3.78
CA TYR A 82 6.04 8.45 2.85
C TYR A 82 7.42 9.03 3.12
N TRP A 83 7.85 9.09 4.35
CA TRP A 83 9.23 9.41 4.68
C TRP A 83 10.20 8.39 4.07
N PHE A 84 9.90 7.12 4.18
CA PHE A 84 10.69 6.04 3.57
C PHE A 84 10.71 6.15 2.04
N ASN A 85 9.56 6.38 1.42
CA ASN A 85 9.44 6.58 -0.02
C ASN A 85 10.28 7.78 -0.49
N PHE A 86 10.22 8.89 0.24
CA PHE A 86 11.06 10.05 -0.03
C PHE A 86 12.56 9.71 0.07
N ARG A 87 12.96 8.95 1.08
CA ARG A 87 14.35 8.50 1.25
C ARG A 87 14.79 7.63 0.09
N VAL A 88 13.98 6.67 -0.33
CA VAL A 88 14.26 5.80 -1.48
C VAL A 88 14.40 6.63 -2.76
N GLY A 89 13.49 7.54 -3.03
CA GLY A 89 13.60 8.44 -4.18
C GLY A 89 14.82 9.35 -4.14
N SER A 90 15.21 9.80 -2.95
CA SER A 90 16.42 10.62 -2.77
C SER A 90 17.70 9.84 -2.98
N LEU A 91 17.73 8.54 -2.68
CA LEU A 91 18.89 7.67 -2.99
C LEU A 91 19.12 7.54 -4.49
N VAL A 92 18.04 7.56 -5.28
CA VAL A 92 18.12 7.44 -6.75
C VAL A 92 18.43 8.78 -7.41
N LEU A 93 17.78 9.86 -7.00
CA LEU A 93 17.90 11.19 -7.61
C LEU A 93 19.04 12.05 -7.02
N GLY A 94 19.69 11.55 -5.96
CA GLY A 94 20.74 12.29 -5.26
C GLY A 94 20.22 13.33 -4.26
N PRO A 95 21.11 14.05 -3.58
CA PRO A 95 20.77 15.04 -2.57
C PRO A 95 19.88 16.16 -3.16
N GLY A 96 18.84 16.49 -2.44
CA GLY A 96 17.90 17.54 -2.78
C GLY A 96 17.45 18.27 -1.53
N ARG A 97 16.30 18.98 -1.59
CA ARG A 97 15.70 19.58 -0.41
C ARG A 97 15.48 18.51 0.67
N PRO A 98 15.78 18.79 1.94
CA PRO A 98 15.48 17.88 3.04
C PRO A 98 13.96 17.64 3.12
N TRP A 99 13.58 16.53 3.75
CA TRP A 99 12.17 16.25 4.01
C TRP A 99 11.55 17.36 4.86
N PRO A 100 10.53 18.08 4.33
CA PRO A 100 9.97 19.24 5.02
C PRO A 100 9.12 18.89 6.25
N GLY A 101 8.80 17.62 6.43
CA GLY A 101 7.80 17.17 7.38
C GLY A 101 6.36 17.35 6.88
N PHE A 102 5.44 16.62 7.51
CA PHE A 102 4.02 16.70 7.12
C PHE A 102 3.37 18.03 7.46
N ASP A 103 3.78 18.65 8.55
CA ASP A 103 3.22 19.92 9.01
C ASP A 103 3.56 21.06 8.05
N ALA A 104 4.76 21.08 7.50
CA ALA A 104 5.16 22.04 6.48
C ALA A 104 4.36 21.86 5.18
N VAL A 105 4.18 20.62 4.73
CA VAL A 105 3.35 20.32 3.54
C VAL A 105 1.90 20.75 3.74
N ARG A 106 1.38 20.61 4.95
CA ARG A 106 0.03 21.00 5.30
C ARG A 106 -0.16 22.52 5.41
N GLN A 107 0.85 23.23 5.91
CA GLN A 107 0.79 24.68 6.14
C GLN A 107 1.15 25.50 4.89
N GLU A 108 2.18 25.09 4.16
CA GLU A 108 2.73 25.82 3.03
C GLU A 108 2.10 25.43 1.68
N GLY A 109 1.37 24.30 1.66
CA GLY A 109 0.79 23.75 0.45
C GLY A 109 1.79 23.06 -0.46
N PHE A 110 1.27 22.29 -1.43
CA PHE A 110 2.10 21.52 -2.37
C PHE A 110 2.93 22.41 -3.33
N SER A 111 2.54 23.66 -3.55
CA SER A 111 3.23 24.57 -4.48
C SER A 111 4.62 25.00 -4.00
N ASP A 112 4.81 25.15 -2.69
CA ASP A 112 6.05 25.67 -2.10
C ASP A 112 7.02 24.58 -1.63
N VAL A 113 6.51 23.37 -1.38
CA VAL A 113 7.33 22.19 -1.07
C VAL A 113 8.23 21.78 -2.24
N GLY A 114 7.90 22.24 -3.42
CA GLY A 114 8.74 22.16 -4.58
C GLY A 114 8.65 20.83 -5.31
N TRP A 115 8.76 20.92 -6.61
CA TRP A 115 8.80 19.79 -7.55
C TRP A 115 9.85 18.74 -7.20
N SER A 116 10.94 19.16 -6.56
CA SER A 116 12.02 18.28 -6.10
C SER A 116 11.59 17.25 -5.06
N VAL A 117 10.74 17.63 -4.10
CA VAL A 117 10.24 16.73 -3.07
C VAL A 117 9.19 15.78 -3.66
N LEU A 118 8.31 16.31 -4.50
CA LEU A 118 7.27 15.52 -5.14
C LEU A 118 7.85 14.43 -6.05
N THR A 119 8.83 14.76 -6.88
CA THR A 119 9.47 13.78 -7.78
C THR A 119 10.18 12.68 -7.00
N ARG A 120 10.87 13.01 -5.92
CA ARG A 120 11.51 12.00 -5.04
C ARG A 120 10.48 11.10 -4.36
N LEU A 121 9.41 11.70 -3.86
CA LEU A 121 8.32 10.96 -3.21
C LEU A 121 7.63 10.01 -4.20
N LEU A 122 7.28 10.47 -5.39
CA LEU A 122 6.62 9.65 -6.41
C LEU A 122 7.53 8.53 -6.93
N LEU A 123 8.81 8.83 -7.17
CA LEU A 123 9.77 7.81 -7.60
C LEU A 123 9.97 6.76 -6.51
N GLY A 124 10.15 7.19 -5.27
CA GLY A 124 10.26 6.28 -4.14
C GLY A 124 9.01 5.44 -3.94
N SER A 125 7.82 6.04 -4.08
CA SER A 125 6.53 5.33 -4.02
C SER A 125 6.41 4.26 -5.12
N THR A 126 6.89 4.55 -6.32
CA THR A 126 6.90 3.58 -7.43
C THR A 126 7.80 2.40 -7.10
N ILE A 127 9.02 2.65 -6.62
CA ILE A 127 9.99 1.59 -6.28
C ILE A 127 9.48 0.77 -5.08
N THR A 128 9.13 1.44 -3.99
CA THR A 128 8.61 0.78 -2.78
C THR A 128 7.32 0.03 -3.08
N GLY A 129 6.41 0.64 -3.82
CA GLY A 129 5.14 0.03 -4.23
C GLY A 129 5.36 -1.22 -5.09
N ALA A 130 6.28 -1.17 -6.05
CA ALA A 130 6.60 -2.32 -6.90
C ALA A 130 7.19 -3.48 -6.08
N VAL A 131 8.11 -3.19 -5.16
CA VAL A 131 8.72 -4.21 -4.29
C VAL A 131 7.67 -4.80 -3.34
N CYS A 132 6.90 -3.96 -2.66
CA CYS A 132 5.86 -4.42 -1.73
C CYS A 132 4.75 -5.19 -2.45
N ALA A 133 4.34 -4.76 -3.64
CA ALA A 133 3.36 -5.46 -4.45
C ALA A 133 3.86 -6.83 -4.90
N ALA A 134 5.11 -6.92 -5.36
CA ALA A 134 5.74 -8.18 -5.75
C ALA A 134 5.83 -9.15 -4.56
N LEU A 135 6.24 -8.67 -3.39
CA LEU A 135 6.29 -9.47 -2.17
C LEU A 135 4.89 -9.91 -1.72
N GLY A 136 3.93 -9.00 -1.74
CA GLY A 136 2.54 -9.31 -1.41
C GLY A 136 1.93 -10.35 -2.35
N TRP A 137 2.17 -10.22 -3.64
CA TRP A 137 1.75 -11.21 -4.63
C TRP A 137 2.40 -12.58 -4.39
N TRP A 138 3.70 -12.62 -4.21
CA TRP A 138 4.46 -13.85 -4.00
C TRP A 138 4.04 -14.58 -2.71
N LEU A 139 3.91 -13.85 -1.59
CA LEU A 139 3.44 -14.40 -0.32
C LEU A 139 2.01 -14.93 -0.42
N SER A 140 1.14 -14.18 -1.11
CA SER A 140 -0.26 -14.59 -1.33
C SER A 140 -0.37 -15.88 -2.12
N VAL A 141 0.36 -15.99 -3.21
CA VAL A 141 0.37 -17.21 -4.04
C VAL A 141 0.90 -18.39 -3.25
N ARG A 142 2.00 -18.22 -2.52
CA ARG A 142 2.55 -19.31 -1.69
C ARG A 142 1.62 -19.75 -0.58
N TRP A 143 0.97 -18.80 0.09
CA TRP A 143 0.03 -19.12 1.16
C TRP A 143 -1.21 -19.83 0.64
N LEU A 144 -1.76 -19.38 -0.47
CA LEU A 144 -2.93 -20.00 -1.11
C LEU A 144 -2.63 -21.40 -1.65
N GLN A 145 -1.43 -21.65 -2.15
CA GLN A 145 -1.01 -22.98 -2.58
C GLN A 145 -0.91 -23.96 -1.40
N ARG A 146 -0.45 -23.51 -0.23
CA ARG A 146 -0.36 -24.32 0.98
C ARG A 146 -1.72 -24.60 1.62
N ALA A 147 -2.66 -23.67 1.50
CA ALA A 147 -4.00 -23.83 2.06
C ALA A 147 -4.91 -24.72 1.20
N GLY A 148 -4.55 -24.96 -0.07
CA GLY A 148 -5.28 -25.83 -1.00
C GLY A 148 -4.73 -27.28 -1.12
N SER A 149 -3.69 -27.60 -0.37
CA SER A 149 -3.13 -28.93 -0.24
C SER A 149 -3.47 -29.55 1.13
#